data_790949a3bbb02ad4e2ff9af2e0d624c6
#
_entry.id   790949a3bbb02ad4e2ff9af2e0d624c6
#
_cell.length_a   1.000
_cell.length_b   1.000
_cell.length_c   1.000
_cell.angle_alpha   90.00
_cell.angle_beta   90.00
_cell.angle_gamma   90.00
#
_symmetry.space_group_name_H-M   'P 1'
#
loop_
_entity.id
_entity.type
_entity.pdbx_description
1 polymer ?
#
loop_
_entity_poly.entity_id
_entity_poly.type
_entity_poly.pdbx_seq_one_letter_code
_entity_poly.pdbx_strand_id
1 'polypeptide(L)'
;YVDYIKLLIIGLITSITLVIPGMDFAVVLLSLGYYYAIMDLMKNLLFLNDVLNNLLILGTYLVGYGVGCFLLSNLIKKLVKKHEAIMKFATFAFVVVSPYMIIKKCIIDNDGFYYSNGQLIVGIIIGIIALLSVMLMYRLTNKDDKRVNAMKKRNMLRFYFTLIRELPVTFYYLIKMKKMTKKQKLTFEEKYAFCQKILAKVNKLGNVYPVVVGLENVDKNATLYIVNHQGRYDGIGALSALKDFPCSFIADKKRICWPFYRELSTLLEAIELELDNPRSEIKALQEMSEGLINGRSYLAFIEGKYEDNGNNLQEFKTGVLKTAYRAKVKITPVVLYDTYLVYGKSSIKKISPEIHFLKPIEYEEFAEINRKELADIIKEKMQNEINMINTRKGV
;
A
#
# COMPACT_ATOMS: atom_id res chain seq x y z
N TYR A 1 31.88 19.27 35.38
CA TYR A 1 32.75 19.12 34.21
C TYR A 1 31.86 18.78 33.03
N VAL A 2 31.81 19.68 32.04
CA VAL A 2 31.09 19.44 30.78
C VAL A 2 31.98 18.53 29.91
N ASP A 3 31.49 17.33 29.57
CA ASP A 3 32.20 16.42 28.73
C ASP A 3 31.91 16.76 27.24
N TYR A 4 32.74 17.59 26.64
CA TYR A 4 32.61 18.08 25.26
C TYR A 4 32.65 16.94 24.25
N ILE A 5 33.39 15.85 24.54
CA ILE A 5 33.45 14.68 23.65
C ILE A 5 32.11 13.96 23.63
N LYS A 6 31.45 13.80 24.78
CA LYS A 6 30.10 13.21 24.83
C LYS A 6 29.08 14.07 24.08
N LEU A 7 29.15 15.39 24.23
CA LEU A 7 28.24 16.30 23.50
C LEU A 7 28.43 16.21 21.97
N LEU A 8 29.65 16.10 21.52
CA LEU A 8 29.97 15.92 20.12
C LEU A 8 29.43 14.61 19.58
N ILE A 9 29.56 13.49 20.34
CA ILE A 9 28.99 12.17 19.99
C ILE A 9 27.46 12.21 19.99
N ILE A 10 26.85 12.87 20.98
CA ILE A 10 25.38 13.02 21.03
C ILE A 10 24.86 13.83 19.83
N GLY A 11 25.57 14.91 19.46
CA GLY A 11 25.26 15.66 18.24
C GLY A 11 25.32 14.77 17.00
N LEU A 12 26.39 13.96 16.87
CA LEU A 12 26.54 13.03 15.77
C LEU A 12 25.42 11.98 15.72
N ILE A 13 25.03 11.41 16.84
CA ILE A 13 23.93 10.43 16.92
C ILE A 13 22.59 11.08 16.55
N THR A 14 22.32 12.28 17.12
CA THR A 14 21.05 12.98 16.86
C THR A 14 20.92 13.48 15.43
N SER A 15 22.01 13.62 14.70
CA SER A 15 21.99 14.01 13.28
C SER A 15 21.27 12.98 12.39
N ILE A 16 21.12 11.73 12.83
CA ILE A 16 20.35 10.67 12.14
C ILE A 16 18.92 11.15 11.88
N THR A 17 18.36 11.96 12.79
CA THR A 17 16.99 12.45 12.71
C THR A 17 16.73 13.37 11.50
N LEU A 18 17.73 14.14 11.08
CA LEU A 18 17.60 15.00 9.91
C LEU A 18 17.60 14.21 8.59
N VAL A 19 18.24 13.06 8.59
CA VAL A 19 18.44 12.26 7.36
C VAL A 19 17.37 11.20 7.19
N ILE A 20 16.76 10.73 8.28
CA ILE A 20 15.64 9.78 8.24
C ILE A 20 14.33 10.57 8.38
N PRO A 21 13.52 10.67 7.32
CA PRO A 21 12.25 11.38 7.38
C PRO A 21 11.33 10.82 8.47
N GLY A 22 10.78 11.69 9.32
CA GLY A 22 9.84 11.30 10.36
C GLY A 22 10.46 10.91 11.70
N MET A 23 11.79 10.95 11.86
CA MET A 23 12.43 10.88 13.17
C MET A 23 12.49 12.26 13.80
N ASP A 24 11.94 12.37 15.01
CA ASP A 24 12.02 13.60 15.80
C ASP A 24 13.30 13.61 16.65
N PHE A 25 14.08 14.70 16.55
CA PHE A 25 15.31 14.86 17.35
C PHE A 25 15.03 14.88 18.85
N ALA A 26 13.87 15.42 19.27
CA ALA A 26 13.48 15.48 20.66
C ALA A 26 13.36 14.09 21.29
N VAL A 27 12.79 13.11 20.54
CA VAL A 27 12.65 11.73 21.02
C VAL A 27 14.00 11.05 21.18
N VAL A 28 14.94 11.29 20.26
CA VAL A 28 16.29 10.75 20.36
C VAL A 28 17.05 11.36 21.54
N LEU A 29 16.99 12.68 21.72
CA LEU A 29 17.58 13.36 22.87
C LEU A 29 16.97 12.93 24.20
N LEU A 30 15.64 12.72 24.25
CA LEU A 30 14.94 12.16 25.42
C LEU A 30 15.43 10.77 25.76
N SER A 31 15.57 9.92 24.75
CA SER A 31 16.06 8.55 24.94
C SER A 31 17.51 8.49 25.42
N LEU A 32 18.32 9.48 25.04
CA LEU A 32 19.69 9.65 25.51
C LEU A 32 19.81 10.38 26.86
N GLY A 33 18.70 10.94 27.37
CA GLY A 33 18.68 11.68 28.64
C GLY A 33 19.19 13.12 28.55
N TYR A 34 19.44 13.67 27.36
CA TYR A 34 20.03 14.99 27.16
C TYR A 34 19.06 16.07 26.71
N TYR A 35 17.79 15.74 26.50
CA TYR A 35 16.78 16.68 26.02
C TYR A 35 16.66 17.93 26.91
N TYR A 36 16.46 17.73 28.20
CA TYR A 36 16.31 18.86 29.15
C TYR A 36 17.58 19.68 29.28
N ALA A 37 18.75 19.07 29.28
CA ALA A 37 20.03 19.76 29.32
C ALA A 37 20.22 20.69 28.11
N ILE A 38 19.90 20.21 26.90
CA ILE A 38 19.97 21.03 25.67
C ILE A 38 18.93 22.17 25.72
N MET A 39 17.70 21.88 26.19
CA MET A 39 16.64 22.91 26.31
C MET A 39 17.00 23.98 27.35
N ASP A 40 17.61 23.61 28.48
CA ASP A 40 18.08 24.57 29.49
C ASP A 40 19.22 25.46 28.97
N LEU A 41 20.15 24.89 28.19
CA LEU A 41 21.18 25.67 27.49
C LEU A 41 20.57 26.69 26.54
N MET A 42 19.57 26.29 25.75
CA MET A 42 18.87 27.19 24.84
C MET A 42 18.12 28.32 25.62
N LYS A 43 17.46 27.95 26.72
CA LYS A 43 16.77 28.87 27.60
C LYS A 43 17.73 29.88 28.21
N ASN A 44 18.87 29.43 28.76
CA ASN A 44 19.88 30.31 29.34
C ASN A 44 20.48 31.30 28.33
N LEU A 45 20.66 30.87 27.08
CA LEU A 45 21.08 31.74 25.98
C LEU A 45 20.02 32.81 25.66
N LEU A 46 18.72 32.47 25.67
CA LEU A 46 17.63 33.39 25.43
C LEU A 46 17.55 34.47 26.53
N PHE A 47 17.85 34.11 27.78
CA PHE A 47 17.86 35.05 28.93
C PHE A 47 19.22 35.70 29.14
N LEU A 48 20.19 35.56 28.22
CA LEU A 48 21.54 36.14 28.26
C LEU A 48 22.34 35.75 29.52
N ASN A 49 22.07 34.61 30.10
CA ASN A 49 22.81 34.08 31.25
C ASN A 49 24.03 33.30 30.76
N ASP A 50 25.23 33.59 31.26
CA ASP A 50 26.50 32.92 30.96
C ASP A 50 26.68 32.55 29.49
N VAL A 51 26.45 33.55 28.62
CA VAL A 51 26.32 33.39 27.17
C VAL A 51 27.49 32.66 26.54
N LEU A 52 28.73 33.03 26.95
CA LEU A 52 29.93 32.48 26.33
C LEU A 52 30.08 30.98 26.57
N ASN A 53 29.86 30.54 27.82
CA ASN A 53 29.97 29.14 28.22
C ASN A 53 28.84 28.30 27.58
N ASN A 54 27.59 28.79 27.64
CA ASN A 54 26.45 28.12 27.03
C ASN A 54 26.56 28.03 25.50
N LEU A 55 27.13 29.06 24.87
CA LEU A 55 27.41 29.06 23.43
C LEU A 55 28.47 28.03 23.04
N LEU A 56 29.53 27.88 23.83
CA LEU A 56 30.59 26.89 23.62
C LEU A 56 30.02 25.48 23.75
N ILE A 57 29.19 25.20 24.76
CA ILE A 57 28.58 23.89 24.98
C ILE A 57 27.62 23.56 23.86
N LEU A 58 26.69 24.45 23.52
CA LEU A 58 25.72 24.25 22.43
C LEU A 58 26.42 24.19 21.06
N GLY A 59 27.49 25.01 20.86
CA GLY A 59 28.29 25.02 19.66
C GLY A 59 28.99 23.66 19.43
N THR A 60 29.51 23.03 20.47
CA THR A 60 30.10 21.70 20.40
C THR A 60 29.08 20.64 19.96
N TYR A 61 27.88 20.70 20.53
CA TYR A 61 26.77 19.82 20.11
C TYR A 61 26.42 20.04 18.64
N LEU A 62 26.28 21.31 18.20
CA LEU A 62 25.92 21.64 16.81
C LEU A 62 27.01 21.24 15.82
N VAL A 63 28.30 21.35 16.19
CA VAL A 63 29.40 20.84 15.36
C VAL A 63 29.30 19.33 15.17
N GLY A 64 29.08 18.57 16.27
CA GLY A 64 28.84 17.13 16.19
C GLY A 64 27.65 16.78 15.30
N TYR A 65 26.54 17.51 15.45
CA TYR A 65 25.34 17.37 14.63
C TYR A 65 25.60 17.63 13.15
N GLY A 66 26.30 18.71 12.81
CA GLY A 66 26.67 19.06 11.43
C GLY A 66 27.59 18.03 10.77
N VAL A 67 28.63 17.58 11.51
CA VAL A 67 29.53 16.51 11.07
C VAL A 67 28.77 15.22 10.83
N GLY A 68 27.86 14.86 11.74
CA GLY A 68 27.01 13.69 11.60
C GLY A 68 26.10 13.76 10.37
N CYS A 69 25.48 14.91 10.10
CA CYS A 69 24.67 15.11 8.91
C CYS A 69 25.48 14.89 7.64
N PHE A 70 26.71 15.39 7.57
CA PHE A 70 27.58 15.24 6.42
C PHE A 70 27.99 13.78 6.20
N LEU A 71 28.46 13.11 7.26
CA LEU A 71 28.94 11.72 7.18
C LEU A 71 27.80 10.72 6.88
N LEU A 72 26.65 10.90 7.53
CA LEU A 72 25.53 9.96 7.44
C LEU A 72 24.68 10.16 6.19
N SER A 73 24.64 11.38 5.61
CA SER A 73 23.82 11.68 4.43
C SER A 73 24.06 10.71 3.27
N ASN A 74 25.31 10.42 2.93
CA ASN A 74 25.65 9.53 1.83
C ASN A 74 25.37 8.05 2.15
N LEU A 75 25.61 7.64 3.41
CA LEU A 75 25.33 6.28 3.87
C LEU A 75 23.81 6.01 3.82
N ILE A 76 23.03 6.94 4.35
CA ILE A 76 21.57 6.78 4.40
C ILE A 76 20.94 6.87 3.02
N LYS A 77 21.42 7.74 2.13
CA LYS A 77 20.99 7.74 0.71
C LYS A 77 21.19 6.37 0.04
N LYS A 78 22.33 5.70 0.31
CA LYS A 78 22.58 4.34 -0.19
C LYS A 78 21.64 3.31 0.44
N LEU A 79 21.43 3.39 1.77
CA LEU A 79 20.51 2.49 2.51
C LEU A 79 19.06 2.65 2.06
N VAL A 80 18.58 3.90 1.89
CA VAL A 80 17.23 4.20 1.40
C VAL A 80 17.01 3.63 0.00
N LYS A 81 18.00 3.77 -0.91
CA LYS A 81 17.91 3.19 -2.26
C LYS A 81 17.92 1.66 -2.24
N LYS A 82 18.79 1.05 -1.42
CA LYS A 82 18.97 -0.41 -1.38
C LYS A 82 17.86 -1.13 -0.61
N HIS A 83 17.31 -0.50 0.42
CA HIS A 83 16.33 -1.09 1.35
C HIS A 83 15.11 -0.19 1.57
N GLU A 84 14.56 0.36 0.48
CA GLU A 84 13.47 1.36 0.53
C GLU A 84 12.27 0.92 1.38
N ALA A 85 11.86 -0.34 1.28
CA ALA A 85 10.74 -0.87 2.04
C ALA A 85 11.03 -0.92 3.55
N ILE A 86 12.25 -1.36 3.94
CA ILE A 86 12.66 -1.44 5.35
C ILE A 86 12.75 -0.02 5.94
N MET A 87 13.31 0.93 5.21
CA MET A 87 13.43 2.32 5.65
C MET A 87 12.08 3.00 5.81
N LYS A 88 11.14 2.81 4.87
CA LYS A 88 9.76 3.30 4.99
C LYS A 88 9.04 2.70 6.18
N PHE A 89 9.23 1.40 6.45
CA PHE A 89 8.63 0.73 7.60
C PHE A 89 9.21 1.21 8.92
N ALA A 90 10.54 1.38 9.01
CA ALA A 90 11.21 1.92 10.18
C ALA A 90 10.74 3.36 10.49
N THR A 91 10.66 4.22 9.45
CA THR A 91 10.11 5.58 9.58
C THR A 91 8.68 5.58 10.10
N PHE A 92 7.81 4.73 9.52
CA PHE A 92 6.43 4.60 9.96
C PHE A 92 6.32 4.11 11.42
N ALA A 93 7.09 3.09 11.79
CA ALA A 93 7.13 2.59 13.16
C ALA A 93 7.56 3.69 14.14
N PHE A 94 8.56 4.50 13.77
CA PHE A 94 9.05 5.59 14.59
C PHE A 94 8.00 6.69 14.78
N VAL A 95 7.31 7.09 13.71
CA VAL A 95 6.22 8.08 13.75
C VAL A 95 5.05 7.60 14.63
N VAL A 96 4.77 6.30 14.66
CA VAL A 96 3.69 5.74 15.50
C VAL A 96 4.11 5.60 16.98
N VAL A 97 5.37 5.25 17.22
CA VAL A 97 5.88 5.02 18.60
C VAL A 97 6.25 6.34 19.30
N SER A 98 6.68 7.37 18.54
CA SER A 98 7.15 8.62 19.13
C SER A 98 6.10 9.34 19.99
N PRO A 99 4.83 9.51 19.59
CA PRO A 99 3.79 10.08 20.45
C PRO A 99 3.57 9.27 21.73
N TYR A 100 3.60 7.93 21.64
CA TYR A 100 3.46 7.06 22.80
C TYR A 100 4.61 7.29 23.82
N MET A 101 5.85 7.39 23.33
CA MET A 101 7.01 7.63 24.18
C MET A 101 6.95 9.00 24.88
N ILE A 102 6.49 10.03 24.16
CA ILE A 102 6.28 11.38 24.72
C ILE A 102 5.18 11.35 25.77
N ILE A 103 4.03 10.76 25.46
CA ILE A 103 2.89 10.63 26.39
C ILE A 103 3.28 9.82 27.62
N LYS A 104 3.97 8.70 27.45
CA LYS A 104 4.45 7.89 28.57
C LYS A 104 5.36 8.69 29.51
N LYS A 105 6.32 9.41 28.95
CA LYS A 105 7.27 10.19 29.76
C LYS A 105 6.59 11.38 30.42
N CYS A 106 5.65 12.05 29.77
CA CYS A 106 4.91 13.18 30.33
C CYS A 106 3.86 12.79 31.39
N ILE A 107 3.23 11.59 31.27
CA ILE A 107 2.12 11.20 32.13
C ILE A 107 2.54 10.17 33.19
N ILE A 108 3.46 9.24 32.89
CA ILE A 108 3.76 8.08 33.73
C ILE A 108 5.02 8.29 34.58
N ASP A 109 6.07 8.92 34.05
CA ASP A 109 7.33 9.12 34.75
C ASP A 109 7.33 10.34 35.68
N ASN A 110 6.18 10.99 35.85
CA ASN A 110 5.71 11.92 36.88
C ASN A 110 6.77 12.78 37.58
N ASP A 111 7.54 13.55 36.81
CA ASP A 111 8.43 14.60 37.35
C ASP A 111 7.69 15.94 37.58
N GLY A 112 6.45 15.90 38.10
CA GLY A 112 5.77 17.05 38.64
C GLY A 112 5.17 18.04 37.66
N PHE A 113 5.06 17.78 36.39
CA PHE A 113 4.35 18.63 35.43
C PHE A 113 2.89 18.20 35.25
N TYR A 114 2.00 18.81 36.01
CA TYR A 114 0.55 18.73 35.77
C TYR A 114 0.17 19.70 34.66
N TYR A 115 -0.20 19.19 33.48
CA TYR A 115 -0.85 20.05 32.50
C TYR A 115 -2.29 20.34 32.93
N SER A 116 -2.66 21.60 32.98
CA SER A 116 -4.07 21.98 33.12
C SER A 116 -4.83 21.50 31.85
N ASN A 117 -6.14 21.21 32.00
CA ASN A 117 -6.98 20.85 30.86
C ASN A 117 -6.89 21.89 29.72
N GLY A 118 -6.68 23.15 30.05
CA GLY A 118 -6.45 24.23 29.08
C GLY A 118 -5.16 24.07 28.27
N GLN A 119 -4.06 23.70 28.92
CA GLN A 119 -2.77 23.47 28.24
C GLN A 119 -2.82 22.27 27.31
N LEU A 120 -3.56 21.23 27.68
CA LEU A 120 -3.76 20.03 26.87
C LEU A 120 -4.58 20.35 25.61
N ILE A 121 -5.64 21.16 25.75
CA ILE A 121 -6.46 21.65 24.63
C ILE A 121 -5.62 22.54 23.70
N VAL A 122 -4.84 23.46 24.23
CA VAL A 122 -3.94 24.34 23.46
C VAL A 122 -2.91 23.47 22.69
N GLY A 123 -2.31 22.47 23.33
CA GLY A 123 -1.37 21.54 22.68
C GLY A 123 -1.99 20.78 21.51
N ILE A 124 -3.22 20.29 21.67
CA ILE A 124 -3.98 19.62 20.59
C ILE A 124 -4.26 20.61 19.44
N ILE A 125 -4.67 21.85 19.74
CA ILE A 125 -4.94 22.88 18.73
C ILE A 125 -3.67 23.20 17.95
N ILE A 126 -2.54 23.40 18.64
CA ILE A 126 -1.24 23.65 17.99
C ILE A 126 -0.83 22.46 17.11
N GLY A 127 -1.01 21.22 17.56
CA GLY A 127 -0.76 20.03 16.78
C GLY A 127 -1.61 19.96 15.50
N ILE A 128 -2.89 20.31 15.58
CA ILE A 128 -3.79 20.38 14.43
C ILE A 128 -3.34 21.49 13.46
N ILE A 129 -2.98 22.68 13.96
CA ILE A 129 -2.48 23.79 13.14
C ILE A 129 -1.18 23.42 12.43
N ALA A 130 -0.24 22.76 13.12
CA ALA A 130 1.00 22.27 12.53
C ALA A 130 0.73 21.25 11.42
N LEU A 131 -0.19 20.33 11.62
CA LEU A 131 -0.59 19.32 10.63
C LEU A 131 -1.25 19.98 9.41
N LEU A 132 -2.11 20.97 9.62
CA LEU A 132 -2.73 21.75 8.55
C LEU A 132 -1.71 22.60 7.77
N SER A 133 -0.73 23.19 8.45
CA SER A 133 0.33 23.97 7.80
C SER A 133 1.25 23.11 6.94
N VAL A 134 1.62 21.90 7.38
CA VAL A 134 2.37 20.93 6.59
C VAL A 134 1.55 20.48 5.36
N MET A 135 0.25 20.23 5.53
CA MET A 135 -0.65 19.92 4.42
C MET A 135 -0.77 21.07 3.41
N LEU A 136 -0.79 22.32 3.90
CA LEU A 136 -0.84 23.52 3.06
C LEU A 136 0.48 23.71 2.31
N MET A 137 1.62 23.61 3.00
CA MET A 137 2.95 23.66 2.37
C MET A 137 3.11 22.57 1.30
N TYR A 138 2.69 21.35 1.60
CA TYR A 138 2.68 20.27 0.62
C TYR A 138 1.80 20.58 -0.60
N ARG A 139 0.66 21.27 -0.41
CA ARG A 139 -0.20 21.75 -1.50
C ARG A 139 0.42 22.86 -2.32
N LEU A 140 1.19 23.76 -1.69
CA LEU A 140 1.82 24.91 -2.33
C LEU A 140 3.07 24.53 -3.12
N THR A 141 3.92 23.65 -2.57
CA THR A 141 5.14 23.16 -3.24
C THR A 141 4.85 22.26 -4.46
N ASN A 142 3.70 21.58 -4.47
CA ASN A 142 3.33 20.72 -5.60
C ASN A 142 2.48 21.42 -6.68
N LYS A 143 2.44 22.77 -6.69
CA LYS A 143 1.67 23.52 -7.72
C LYS A 143 2.27 23.48 -9.12
N ASP A 144 3.59 23.25 -9.23
CA ASP A 144 4.28 23.34 -10.52
C ASP A 144 4.26 22.06 -11.37
N ASP A 145 3.81 20.94 -10.79
CA ASP A 145 3.74 19.64 -11.46
C ASP A 145 2.30 19.30 -11.89
N LYS A 146 1.56 20.31 -12.39
CA LYS A 146 0.11 20.22 -12.62
C LYS A 146 -0.30 19.24 -13.73
N ARG A 147 0.58 18.83 -14.66
CA ARG A 147 0.23 17.91 -15.74
C ARG A 147 0.50 16.43 -15.42
N VAL A 148 1.54 16.13 -14.63
CA VAL A 148 1.86 14.76 -14.21
C VAL A 148 1.15 14.39 -12.89
N ASN A 149 0.82 15.38 -12.04
CA ASN A 149 0.20 15.20 -10.73
C ASN A 149 -1.33 15.25 -10.71
N ALA A 150 -2.00 15.63 -11.78
CA ALA A 150 -3.47 15.50 -11.88
C ALA A 150 -3.92 14.04 -11.74
N MET A 151 -3.12 13.09 -12.23
CA MET A 151 -3.34 11.65 -12.04
C MET A 151 -2.97 11.13 -10.63
N LYS A 152 -2.11 11.80 -9.88
CA LYS A 152 -1.59 11.32 -8.59
C LYS A 152 -2.36 11.83 -7.37
N LYS A 153 -3.21 12.83 -7.51
CA LYS A 153 -3.96 13.47 -6.42
C LYS A 153 -5.41 12.98 -6.30
N ARG A 154 -5.64 11.72 -6.60
CA ARG A 154 -6.85 11.04 -6.14
C ARG A 154 -6.78 10.99 -4.62
N ASN A 155 -7.75 11.63 -3.98
CA ASN A 155 -7.86 11.73 -2.54
C ASN A 155 -7.84 10.33 -1.89
N MET A 156 -6.68 9.86 -1.48
CA MET A 156 -6.50 8.58 -0.79
C MET A 156 -6.98 8.62 0.67
N LEU A 157 -7.73 9.65 1.07
CA LEU A 157 -8.27 9.80 2.43
C LEU A 157 -9.04 8.55 2.87
N ARG A 158 -9.85 7.98 1.99
CA ARG A 158 -10.57 6.74 2.28
C ARG A 158 -9.62 5.57 2.52
N PHE A 159 -8.60 5.45 1.70
CA PHE A 159 -7.59 4.39 1.84
C PHE A 159 -6.86 4.52 3.18
N TYR A 160 -6.37 5.71 3.52
CA TYR A 160 -5.66 5.94 4.79
C TYR A 160 -6.57 5.82 6.00
N PHE A 161 -7.79 6.34 5.94
CA PHE A 161 -8.77 6.21 7.04
C PHE A 161 -9.14 4.75 7.28
N THR A 162 -9.40 4.00 6.22
CA THR A 162 -9.65 2.56 6.29
C THR A 162 -8.43 1.84 6.86
N LEU A 163 -7.23 2.14 6.38
CA LEU A 163 -5.98 1.55 6.84
C LEU A 163 -5.76 1.78 8.34
N ILE A 164 -5.91 3.02 8.83
CA ILE A 164 -5.71 3.37 10.25
C ILE A 164 -6.74 2.67 11.14
N ARG A 165 -8.01 2.70 10.76
CA ARG A 165 -9.09 2.04 11.49
C ARG A 165 -8.88 0.52 11.56
N GLU A 166 -8.24 -0.04 10.56
CA GLU A 166 -8.06 -1.49 10.40
C GLU A 166 -6.71 -1.99 10.91
N LEU A 167 -5.81 -1.12 11.36
CA LEU A 167 -4.50 -1.54 11.85
C LEU A 167 -4.54 -2.72 12.84
N PRO A 168 -5.41 -2.73 13.88
CA PRO A 168 -5.46 -3.86 14.81
C PRO A 168 -5.94 -5.15 14.15
N VAL A 169 -6.94 -5.04 13.26
CA VAL A 169 -7.54 -6.17 12.53
C VAL A 169 -6.55 -6.69 11.49
N THR A 170 -5.89 -5.79 10.78
CA THR A 170 -4.84 -6.12 9.79
C THR A 170 -3.67 -6.84 10.45
N PHE A 171 -3.23 -6.37 11.63
CA PHE A 171 -2.16 -7.01 12.40
C PHE A 171 -2.56 -8.41 12.87
N TYR A 172 -3.77 -8.58 13.39
CA TYR A 172 -4.31 -9.88 13.78
C TYR A 172 -4.32 -10.87 12.59
N TYR A 173 -4.86 -10.44 11.44
CA TYR A 173 -4.88 -11.30 10.25
C TYR A 173 -3.49 -11.56 9.68
N LEU A 174 -2.56 -10.60 9.76
CA LEU A 174 -1.18 -10.81 9.34
C LEU A 174 -0.49 -11.91 10.14
N ILE A 175 -0.66 -11.91 11.47
CA ILE A 175 -0.13 -12.98 12.33
C ILE A 175 -0.77 -14.32 11.95
N LYS A 176 -2.08 -14.33 11.72
CA LYS A 176 -2.81 -15.55 11.38
C LYS A 176 -2.42 -16.10 10.00
N MET A 177 -2.26 -15.22 9.00
CA MET A 177 -1.74 -15.59 7.68
C MET A 177 -0.34 -16.18 7.78
N LYS A 178 0.59 -15.54 8.52
CA LYS A 178 1.94 -16.08 8.75
C LYS A 178 1.95 -17.45 9.41
N LYS A 179 1.00 -17.73 10.31
CA LYS A 179 0.84 -19.06 10.90
C LYS A 179 0.34 -20.07 9.86
N MET A 180 -0.57 -19.64 8.99
CA MET A 180 -1.14 -20.52 7.95
C MET A 180 -0.14 -20.81 6.84
N THR A 181 0.67 -19.83 6.39
CA THR A 181 1.72 -20.07 5.37
C THR A 181 2.78 -21.09 5.85
N LYS A 182 2.98 -21.22 7.17
CA LYS A 182 3.90 -22.21 7.75
C LYS A 182 3.29 -23.61 7.91
N LYS A 183 1.97 -23.77 7.78
CA LYS A 183 1.29 -25.06 7.87
C LYS A 183 1.37 -25.79 6.52
N GLN A 184 2.26 -26.75 6.40
CA GLN A 184 2.49 -27.51 5.16
C GLN A 184 1.34 -28.45 4.74
N LYS A 185 0.29 -28.63 5.55
CA LYS A 185 -0.79 -29.63 5.34
C LYS A 185 -2.11 -29.00 4.85
N LEU A 186 -2.17 -27.71 4.51
CA LEU A 186 -3.41 -27.09 4.07
C LEU A 186 -3.58 -27.21 2.56
N THR A 187 -4.78 -27.61 2.12
CA THR A 187 -5.15 -27.60 0.70
C THR A 187 -5.29 -26.17 0.17
N PHE A 188 -5.30 -26.01 -1.15
CA PHE A 188 -5.50 -24.70 -1.77
C PHE A 188 -6.88 -24.12 -1.41
N GLU A 189 -7.92 -24.97 -1.40
CA GLU A 189 -9.29 -24.61 -1.05
C GLU A 189 -9.39 -24.10 0.37
N GLU A 190 -8.70 -24.71 1.33
CA GLU A 190 -8.67 -24.27 2.72
C GLU A 190 -7.98 -22.91 2.87
N LYS A 191 -6.86 -22.72 2.16
CA LYS A 191 -6.16 -21.43 2.10
C LYS A 191 -7.04 -20.35 1.47
N TYR A 192 -7.71 -20.71 0.35
CA TYR A 192 -8.63 -19.81 -0.36
C TYR A 192 -9.80 -19.39 0.51
N ALA A 193 -10.49 -20.34 1.14
CA ALA A 193 -11.61 -20.09 2.04
C ALA A 193 -11.21 -19.17 3.22
N PHE A 194 -9.98 -19.30 3.72
CA PHE A 194 -9.46 -18.39 4.72
C PHE A 194 -9.23 -16.99 4.15
N CYS A 195 -8.65 -16.87 2.96
CA CYS A 195 -8.46 -15.59 2.28
C CYS A 195 -9.79 -14.90 2.01
N GLN A 196 -10.83 -15.62 1.62
CA GLN A 196 -12.17 -15.08 1.41
C GLN A 196 -12.76 -14.41 2.67
N LYS A 197 -12.52 -14.97 3.87
CA LYS A 197 -12.90 -14.33 5.14
C LYS A 197 -12.19 -13.00 5.34
N ILE A 198 -10.94 -12.89 4.91
CA ILE A 198 -10.16 -11.65 4.97
C ILE A 198 -10.70 -10.63 3.97
N LEU A 199 -10.93 -11.04 2.71
CA LEU A 199 -11.46 -10.17 1.66
C LEU A 199 -12.85 -9.63 2.04
N ALA A 200 -13.72 -10.47 2.58
CA ALA A 200 -15.04 -10.03 3.09
C ALA A 200 -14.90 -9.01 4.23
N LYS A 201 -13.93 -9.20 5.13
CA LYS A 201 -13.65 -8.24 6.20
C LYS A 201 -13.13 -6.93 5.65
N VAL A 202 -12.19 -6.95 4.70
CA VAL A 202 -11.66 -5.75 4.02
C VAL A 202 -12.77 -4.98 3.34
N ASN A 203 -13.66 -5.66 2.61
CA ASN A 203 -14.83 -5.04 1.98
C ASN A 203 -15.74 -4.37 3.02
N LYS A 204 -16.11 -5.08 4.07
CA LYS A 204 -16.97 -4.55 5.15
C LYS A 204 -16.34 -3.33 5.81
N LEU A 205 -15.07 -3.39 6.15
CA LEU A 205 -14.34 -2.30 6.80
C LEU A 205 -14.18 -1.09 5.86
N GLY A 206 -13.96 -1.34 4.56
CA GLY A 206 -13.92 -0.30 3.53
C GLY A 206 -15.28 0.28 3.17
N ASN A 207 -16.38 -0.21 3.77
CA ASN A 207 -17.76 0.13 3.40
C ASN A 207 -18.02 -0.10 1.89
N VAL A 208 -17.47 -1.21 1.36
CA VAL A 208 -17.57 -1.63 -0.03
C VAL A 208 -18.48 -2.85 -0.13
N TYR A 209 -19.46 -2.77 -1.00
CA TYR A 209 -20.45 -3.83 -1.23
C TYR A 209 -20.53 -4.09 -2.73
N PRO A 210 -19.64 -4.92 -3.29
CA PRO A 210 -19.63 -5.20 -4.72
C PRO A 210 -20.94 -5.88 -5.13
N VAL A 211 -21.46 -5.47 -6.27
CA VAL A 211 -22.59 -6.12 -6.94
C VAL A 211 -21.99 -7.11 -7.94
N VAL A 212 -22.34 -8.36 -7.82
CA VAL A 212 -21.86 -9.43 -8.71
C VAL A 212 -22.98 -9.84 -9.64
N VAL A 213 -22.69 -9.87 -10.94
CA VAL A 213 -23.62 -10.22 -12.01
C VAL A 213 -22.99 -11.32 -12.87
N GLY A 214 -23.81 -12.24 -13.36
CA GLY A 214 -23.34 -13.31 -14.25
C GLY A 214 -22.58 -14.43 -13.54
N LEU A 215 -22.76 -14.61 -12.21
CA LEU A 215 -22.05 -15.66 -11.48
C LEU A 215 -22.45 -17.07 -11.94
N GLU A 216 -23.61 -17.21 -12.58
CA GLU A 216 -24.06 -18.44 -13.25
C GLU A 216 -23.18 -18.85 -14.43
N ASN A 217 -22.37 -17.93 -14.96
CA ASN A 217 -21.38 -18.19 -16.01
C ASN A 217 -20.06 -18.76 -15.46
N VAL A 218 -19.94 -18.91 -14.16
CA VAL A 218 -18.75 -19.42 -13.47
C VAL A 218 -19.01 -20.83 -13.00
N ASP A 219 -18.10 -21.74 -13.30
CA ASP A 219 -18.13 -23.11 -12.81
C ASP A 219 -16.81 -23.52 -12.14
N LYS A 220 -16.68 -24.79 -11.76
CA LYS A 220 -15.49 -25.31 -11.08
C LYS A 220 -14.39 -25.79 -12.03
N ASN A 221 -14.61 -25.72 -13.33
CA ASN A 221 -13.60 -26.12 -14.30
C ASN A 221 -12.48 -25.09 -14.38
N ALA A 222 -11.29 -25.54 -14.74
CA ALA A 222 -10.16 -24.65 -14.95
C ALA A 222 -10.51 -23.55 -15.96
N THR A 223 -10.39 -22.30 -15.53
CA THR A 223 -10.81 -21.13 -16.31
C THR A 223 -9.76 -20.04 -16.23
N LEU A 224 -9.49 -19.40 -17.37
CA LEU A 224 -8.74 -18.15 -17.40
C LEU A 224 -9.73 -16.98 -17.34
N TYR A 225 -9.79 -16.31 -16.19
CA TYR A 225 -10.56 -15.06 -16.03
C TYR A 225 -9.77 -13.88 -16.56
N ILE A 226 -10.26 -13.25 -17.62
CA ILE A 226 -9.66 -12.08 -18.25
C ILE A 226 -10.40 -10.82 -17.77
N VAL A 227 -9.68 -9.92 -17.09
CA VAL A 227 -10.25 -8.82 -16.35
C VAL A 227 -9.64 -7.49 -16.82
N ASN A 228 -10.44 -6.42 -16.93
CA ASN A 228 -9.94 -5.05 -17.10
C ASN A 228 -9.34 -4.50 -15.80
N HIS A 229 -8.52 -3.46 -15.89
CA HIS A 229 -7.80 -2.94 -14.73
C HIS A 229 -8.04 -1.45 -14.51
N GLN A 230 -8.75 -1.10 -13.43
CA GLN A 230 -9.16 0.27 -13.11
C GLN A 230 -8.42 0.85 -11.90
N GLY A 231 -7.93 0.00 -10.99
CA GLY A 231 -7.34 0.50 -9.76
C GLY A 231 -6.88 -0.56 -8.75
N ARG A 232 -6.54 -0.10 -7.57
CA ARG A 232 -5.96 -0.94 -6.50
C ARG A 232 -6.95 -1.94 -5.88
N TYR A 233 -8.25 -1.71 -6.05
CA TYR A 233 -9.28 -2.56 -5.48
C TYR A 233 -9.60 -3.78 -6.37
N ASP A 234 -9.24 -3.75 -7.64
CA ASP A 234 -9.68 -4.71 -8.65
C ASP A 234 -9.41 -6.16 -8.28
N GLY A 235 -8.20 -6.46 -7.80
CA GLY A 235 -7.87 -7.82 -7.34
C GLY A 235 -8.70 -8.26 -6.13
N ILE A 236 -8.95 -7.36 -5.17
CA ILE A 236 -9.81 -7.62 -4.01
C ILE A 236 -11.25 -7.86 -4.47
N GLY A 237 -11.74 -6.99 -5.35
CA GLY A 237 -13.09 -7.08 -5.90
C GLY A 237 -13.33 -8.39 -6.64
N ALA A 238 -12.52 -8.66 -7.65
CA ALA A 238 -12.66 -9.87 -8.49
C ALA A 238 -12.52 -11.17 -7.67
N LEU A 239 -11.51 -11.26 -6.79
CA LEU A 239 -11.35 -12.43 -5.91
C LEU A 239 -12.51 -12.58 -4.93
N SER A 240 -13.03 -11.49 -4.36
CA SER A 240 -14.16 -11.57 -3.42
C SER A 240 -15.47 -12.00 -4.11
N ALA A 241 -15.63 -11.71 -5.40
CA ALA A 241 -16.76 -12.17 -6.21
C ALA A 241 -16.70 -13.67 -6.50
N LEU A 242 -15.50 -14.24 -6.62
CA LEU A 242 -15.26 -15.68 -6.83
C LEU A 242 -15.21 -16.47 -5.52
N LYS A 243 -16.05 -16.15 -4.56
CA LYS A 243 -16.00 -16.69 -3.19
C LYS A 243 -15.93 -18.23 -3.16
N ASP A 244 -16.74 -18.89 -3.97
CA ASP A 244 -16.91 -20.35 -3.99
C ASP A 244 -16.17 -21.04 -5.17
N PHE A 245 -15.36 -20.26 -5.91
CA PHE A 245 -14.61 -20.67 -7.08
C PHE A 245 -13.12 -20.37 -6.91
N PRO A 246 -12.36 -21.29 -6.29
CA PRO A 246 -10.96 -21.05 -5.99
C PRO A 246 -10.14 -20.71 -7.25
N CYS A 247 -9.47 -19.55 -7.22
CA CYS A 247 -8.58 -19.15 -8.30
C CYS A 247 -7.32 -18.46 -7.75
N SER A 248 -6.24 -18.57 -8.50
CA SER A 248 -5.01 -17.85 -8.26
C SER A 248 -4.92 -16.63 -9.18
N PHE A 249 -3.83 -15.88 -9.13
CA PHE A 249 -3.63 -14.69 -9.96
C PHE A 249 -2.15 -14.41 -10.21
N ILE A 250 -1.87 -13.53 -11.20
CA ILE A 250 -0.52 -13.00 -11.40
C ILE A 250 -0.37 -11.72 -10.58
N ALA A 251 0.74 -11.61 -9.86
CA ALA A 251 1.06 -10.47 -8.99
C ALA A 251 2.41 -9.83 -9.34
N ASP A 252 2.45 -8.51 -9.36
CA ASP A 252 3.69 -7.75 -9.52
C ASP A 252 4.64 -8.01 -8.33
N LYS A 253 5.82 -8.55 -8.59
CA LYS A 253 6.86 -8.86 -7.60
C LYS A 253 7.21 -7.65 -6.72
N LYS A 254 7.19 -6.43 -7.25
CA LYS A 254 7.43 -5.21 -6.47
C LYS A 254 6.35 -4.96 -5.42
N ARG A 255 5.13 -5.43 -5.63
CA ARG A 255 4.00 -5.30 -4.69
C ARG A 255 3.96 -6.42 -3.67
N ILE A 256 4.43 -7.62 -4.03
CA ILE A 256 4.49 -8.78 -3.13
C ILE A 256 5.41 -8.53 -1.93
N CYS A 257 6.35 -7.59 -1.99
CA CYS A 257 7.21 -7.24 -0.84
C CYS A 257 6.46 -6.59 0.34
N TRP A 258 5.24 -6.10 0.15
CA TRP A 258 4.43 -5.51 1.22
C TRP A 258 3.86 -6.61 2.14
N PRO A 259 4.04 -6.53 3.47
CA PRO A 259 3.71 -7.62 4.38
C PRO A 259 2.33 -8.22 4.12
N PHE A 260 1.25 -7.57 4.31
CA PHE A 260 -0.10 -8.14 4.15
C PHE A 260 -0.35 -8.75 2.75
N TYR A 261 0.10 -8.06 1.70
CA TYR A 261 -0.08 -8.51 0.32
C TYR A 261 0.77 -9.76 0.00
N ARG A 262 1.96 -9.85 0.60
CA ARG A 262 2.84 -11.02 0.47
C ARG A 262 2.19 -12.29 1.01
N GLU A 263 1.72 -12.24 2.26
CA GLU A 263 1.09 -13.40 2.88
C GLU A 263 -0.19 -13.81 2.16
N LEU A 264 -1.00 -12.83 1.71
CA LEU A 264 -2.19 -13.09 0.91
C LEU A 264 -1.83 -13.76 -0.43
N SER A 265 -0.84 -13.22 -1.16
CA SER A 265 -0.36 -13.77 -2.42
C SER A 265 0.21 -15.18 -2.25
N THR A 266 0.95 -15.42 -1.16
CA THR A 266 1.48 -16.75 -0.84
C THR A 266 0.36 -17.77 -0.56
N LEU A 267 -0.67 -17.39 0.19
CA LEU A 267 -1.82 -18.28 0.48
C LEU A 267 -2.66 -18.56 -0.76
N LEU A 268 -2.81 -17.58 -1.65
CA LEU A 268 -3.50 -17.72 -2.91
C LEU A 268 -2.61 -18.30 -4.02
N GLU A 269 -1.39 -18.70 -3.68
CA GLU A 269 -0.41 -19.29 -4.60
C GLU A 269 -0.25 -18.46 -5.88
N ALA A 270 -0.16 -17.13 -5.70
CA ALA A 270 -0.04 -16.19 -6.80
C ALA A 270 1.30 -16.34 -7.53
N ILE A 271 1.25 -16.25 -8.85
CA ILE A 271 2.43 -16.28 -9.70
C ILE A 271 3.10 -14.91 -9.68
N GLU A 272 4.39 -14.88 -9.35
CA GLU A 272 5.17 -13.65 -9.33
C GLU A 272 5.58 -13.22 -10.74
N LEU A 273 5.28 -11.97 -11.07
CA LEU A 273 5.71 -11.34 -12.32
C LEU A 273 6.57 -10.12 -12.02
N GLU A 274 7.75 -10.05 -12.58
CA GLU A 274 8.57 -8.86 -12.62
C GLU A 274 8.26 -8.09 -13.91
N LEU A 275 7.53 -6.98 -13.78
CA LEU A 275 7.17 -6.12 -14.91
C LEU A 275 8.42 -5.61 -15.61
N ASP A 276 8.36 -5.48 -16.92
CA ASP A 276 9.45 -5.04 -17.79
C ASP A 276 10.64 -6.04 -17.87
N ASN A 277 10.46 -7.30 -17.43
CA ASN A 277 11.43 -8.38 -17.56
C ASN A 277 10.86 -9.52 -18.43
N PRO A 278 11.22 -9.62 -19.71
CA PRO A 278 10.66 -10.63 -20.62
C PRO A 278 10.88 -12.08 -20.16
N ARG A 279 11.99 -12.38 -19.49
CA ARG A 279 12.24 -13.72 -18.95
C ARG A 279 11.29 -14.07 -17.81
N SER A 280 11.00 -13.09 -16.94
CA SER A 280 10.02 -13.26 -15.86
C SER A 280 8.61 -13.45 -16.42
N GLU A 281 8.27 -12.70 -17.47
CA GLU A 281 6.97 -12.81 -18.14
C GLU A 281 6.78 -14.22 -18.75
N ILE A 282 7.77 -14.70 -19.50
CA ILE A 282 7.72 -16.06 -20.11
C ILE A 282 7.56 -17.12 -19.01
N LYS A 283 8.33 -17.03 -17.92
CA LYS A 283 8.25 -17.97 -16.79
C LYS A 283 6.87 -17.94 -16.15
N ALA A 284 6.32 -16.76 -15.88
CA ALA A 284 5.00 -16.60 -15.26
C ALA A 284 3.88 -17.18 -16.14
N LEU A 285 3.92 -16.95 -17.44
CA LEU A 285 2.95 -17.51 -18.39
C LEU A 285 3.09 -19.03 -18.53
N GLN A 286 4.30 -19.57 -18.43
CA GLN A 286 4.52 -21.02 -18.42
C GLN A 286 3.93 -21.64 -17.16
N GLU A 287 4.24 -21.10 -15.98
CA GLU A 287 3.71 -21.57 -14.70
C GLU A 287 2.17 -21.49 -14.65
N MET A 288 1.59 -20.40 -15.17
CA MET A 288 0.12 -20.29 -15.32
C MET A 288 -0.44 -21.37 -16.23
N SER A 289 0.20 -21.65 -17.38
CA SER A 289 -0.27 -22.70 -18.29
C SER A 289 -0.26 -24.07 -17.62
N GLU A 290 0.79 -24.38 -16.88
CA GLU A 290 0.90 -25.65 -16.14
C GLU A 290 -0.17 -25.74 -15.03
N GLY A 291 -0.43 -24.64 -14.32
CA GLY A 291 -1.49 -24.57 -13.32
C GLY A 291 -2.89 -24.78 -13.93
N LEU A 292 -3.18 -24.18 -15.08
CA LEU A 292 -4.44 -24.36 -15.80
C LEU A 292 -4.61 -25.82 -16.26
N ILE A 293 -3.57 -26.46 -16.80
CA ILE A 293 -3.58 -27.88 -17.19
C ILE A 293 -3.89 -28.76 -15.97
N ASN A 294 -3.38 -28.39 -14.80
CA ASN A 294 -3.62 -29.12 -13.54
C ASN A 294 -4.95 -28.76 -12.85
N GLY A 295 -5.87 -28.11 -13.56
CA GLY A 295 -7.22 -27.83 -13.07
C GLY A 295 -7.37 -26.57 -12.23
N ARG A 296 -6.33 -25.72 -12.11
CA ARG A 296 -6.39 -24.45 -11.36
C ARG A 296 -6.88 -23.32 -12.26
N SER A 297 -7.82 -22.53 -11.77
CA SER A 297 -8.25 -21.29 -12.42
C SER A 297 -7.34 -20.12 -12.07
N TYR A 298 -7.21 -19.17 -13.00
CA TYR A 298 -6.39 -17.97 -12.82
C TYR A 298 -7.12 -16.70 -13.23
N LEU A 299 -6.88 -15.64 -12.49
CA LEU A 299 -7.33 -14.29 -12.78
C LEU A 299 -6.15 -13.47 -13.34
N ALA A 300 -6.34 -12.86 -14.49
CA ALA A 300 -5.31 -12.07 -15.16
C ALA A 300 -5.88 -10.74 -15.67
N PHE A 301 -5.18 -9.65 -15.36
CA PHE A 301 -5.50 -8.31 -15.88
C PHE A 301 -4.87 -8.14 -17.26
N ILE A 302 -5.68 -8.21 -18.31
CA ILE A 302 -5.21 -8.21 -19.70
C ILE A 302 -4.54 -6.89 -20.13
N GLU A 303 -4.84 -5.80 -19.46
CA GLU A 303 -4.24 -4.48 -19.68
C GLU A 303 -2.82 -4.36 -19.10
N GLY A 304 -2.44 -5.27 -18.19
CA GLY A 304 -1.11 -5.36 -17.56
C GLY A 304 -0.82 -4.27 -16.54
N LYS A 305 -1.43 -3.11 -16.64
CA LYS A 305 -1.37 -2.00 -15.66
C LYS A 305 -2.68 -1.21 -15.71
N TYR A 306 -3.00 -0.51 -14.63
CA TYR A 306 -4.13 0.42 -14.66
C TYR A 306 -3.65 1.87 -14.83
N GLU A 307 -4.44 2.64 -15.55
CA GLU A 307 -4.32 4.08 -15.70
C GLU A 307 -5.57 4.77 -15.15
N ASP A 308 -5.58 6.09 -15.06
CA ASP A 308 -6.75 6.85 -14.58
C ASP A 308 -7.77 7.06 -15.71
N ASN A 309 -8.37 5.96 -16.15
CA ASN A 309 -9.22 5.90 -17.34
C ASN A 309 -10.72 5.69 -17.01
N GLY A 310 -11.07 5.70 -15.72
CA GLY A 310 -12.45 5.44 -15.28
C GLY A 310 -12.92 4.04 -15.68
N ASN A 311 -14.09 3.98 -16.34
CA ASN A 311 -14.67 2.74 -16.84
C ASN A 311 -14.25 2.39 -18.28
N ASN A 312 -13.35 3.15 -18.91
CA ASN A 312 -12.90 2.88 -20.27
C ASN A 312 -11.84 1.78 -20.30
N LEU A 313 -11.94 0.89 -21.27
CA LEU A 313 -10.95 -0.16 -21.51
C LEU A 313 -9.65 0.43 -22.08
N GLN A 314 -8.53 -0.13 -21.66
CA GLN A 314 -7.21 0.20 -22.19
C GLN A 314 -6.84 -0.76 -23.34
N GLU A 315 -5.59 -0.68 -23.80
CA GLU A 315 -5.06 -1.62 -24.79
C GLU A 315 -4.84 -3.01 -24.15
N PHE A 316 -5.25 -4.06 -24.85
CA PHE A 316 -5.14 -5.45 -24.40
C PHE A 316 -3.79 -6.05 -24.78
N LYS A 317 -3.10 -6.63 -23.81
CA LYS A 317 -1.86 -7.39 -24.02
C LYS A 317 -2.18 -8.86 -24.27
N THR A 318 -1.92 -9.33 -25.47
CA THR A 318 -2.30 -10.68 -25.92
C THR A 318 -1.44 -11.81 -25.33
N GLY A 319 -0.35 -11.49 -24.61
CA GLY A 319 0.59 -12.47 -24.08
C GLY A 319 -0.07 -13.52 -23.17
N VAL A 320 -0.94 -13.06 -22.27
CA VAL A 320 -1.62 -13.93 -21.30
C VAL A 320 -2.58 -14.94 -21.96
N LEU A 321 -3.18 -14.60 -23.10
CA LEU A 321 -4.09 -15.48 -23.80
C LEU A 321 -3.40 -16.79 -24.28
N LYS A 322 -2.07 -16.74 -24.51
CA LYS A 322 -1.29 -17.93 -24.85
C LYS A 322 -1.46 -19.07 -23.84
N THR A 323 -1.74 -18.75 -22.59
CA THR A 323 -1.91 -19.75 -21.53
C THR A 323 -3.17 -20.58 -21.72
N ALA A 324 -4.28 -19.94 -22.14
CA ALA A 324 -5.54 -20.65 -22.44
C ALA A 324 -5.40 -21.55 -23.66
N TYR A 325 -4.73 -21.11 -24.73
CA TYR A 325 -4.44 -21.96 -25.89
C TYR A 325 -3.62 -23.19 -25.50
N ARG A 326 -2.58 -23.01 -24.70
CA ARG A 326 -1.70 -24.10 -24.27
C ARG A 326 -2.42 -25.09 -23.36
N ALA A 327 -3.25 -24.59 -22.47
CA ALA A 327 -3.98 -25.42 -21.51
C ALA A 327 -5.30 -25.96 -22.05
N LYS A 328 -5.76 -25.49 -23.20
CA LYS A 328 -7.06 -25.82 -23.80
C LYS A 328 -8.22 -25.61 -22.84
N VAL A 329 -8.22 -24.45 -22.15
CA VAL A 329 -9.25 -24.08 -21.19
C VAL A 329 -10.05 -22.88 -21.71
N LYS A 330 -11.28 -22.78 -21.27
CA LYS A 330 -12.14 -21.63 -21.58
C LYS A 330 -11.64 -20.32 -20.98
N ILE A 331 -12.06 -19.23 -21.58
CA ILE A 331 -11.81 -17.87 -21.14
C ILE A 331 -13.13 -17.25 -20.70
N THR A 332 -13.18 -16.72 -19.46
CA THR A 332 -14.33 -15.96 -19.00
C THR A 332 -13.92 -14.48 -18.88
N PRO A 333 -14.44 -13.59 -19.75
CA PRO A 333 -14.22 -12.18 -19.61
C PRO A 333 -14.96 -11.65 -18.38
N VAL A 334 -14.31 -10.77 -17.63
CA VAL A 334 -14.87 -10.18 -16.41
C VAL A 334 -14.75 -8.65 -16.49
N VAL A 335 -15.87 -7.96 -16.42
CA VAL A 335 -15.91 -6.50 -16.41
C VAL A 335 -15.96 -5.98 -15.00
N LEU A 336 -14.98 -5.17 -14.63
CA LEU A 336 -14.99 -4.37 -13.43
C LEU A 336 -15.50 -2.99 -13.78
N TYR A 337 -16.53 -2.52 -13.07
CA TYR A 337 -17.14 -1.22 -13.27
C TYR A 337 -17.19 -0.44 -11.96
N ASP A 338 -16.76 0.82 -11.97
CA ASP A 338 -16.67 1.72 -10.80
C ASP A 338 -15.71 1.24 -9.69
N THR A 339 -14.88 0.22 -9.93
CA THR A 339 -13.91 -0.28 -8.94
C THR A 339 -12.82 0.74 -8.63
N TYR A 340 -12.47 1.61 -9.59
CA TYR A 340 -11.54 2.72 -9.39
C TYR A 340 -12.04 3.72 -8.33
N LEU A 341 -13.34 3.82 -8.10
CA LEU A 341 -13.92 4.73 -7.12
C LEU A 341 -13.65 4.28 -5.67
N VAL A 342 -13.41 2.99 -5.44
CA VAL A 342 -13.25 2.44 -4.08
C VAL A 342 -12.12 3.12 -3.32
N TYR A 343 -10.95 3.29 -3.95
CA TYR A 343 -9.82 4.02 -3.38
C TYR A 343 -9.54 5.35 -4.08
N GLY A 344 -10.43 5.78 -4.98
CA GLY A 344 -10.32 7.03 -5.72
C GLY A 344 -11.19 8.17 -5.19
N LYS A 345 -12.14 7.90 -4.32
CA LYS A 345 -13.01 8.93 -3.69
C LYS A 345 -12.54 9.25 -2.27
N SER A 346 -12.60 10.52 -1.89
CA SER A 346 -12.32 11.02 -0.53
C SER A 346 -13.48 10.80 0.45
N SER A 347 -14.42 9.93 0.12
CA SER A 347 -15.63 9.69 0.91
C SER A 347 -15.62 8.29 1.51
N ILE A 348 -16.01 8.15 2.77
CA ILE A 348 -16.22 6.87 3.47
C ILE A 348 -17.65 6.33 3.29
N LYS A 349 -18.48 6.99 2.50
CA LYS A 349 -19.85 6.53 2.20
C LYS A 349 -19.80 5.17 1.50
N LYS A 350 -20.89 4.39 1.61
CA LYS A 350 -21.05 3.12 0.93
C LYS A 350 -20.73 3.25 -0.57
N ILE A 351 -19.96 2.31 -1.09
CA ILE A 351 -19.68 2.17 -2.53
C ILE A 351 -20.03 0.74 -2.95
N SER A 352 -20.72 0.63 -4.08
CA SER A 352 -21.12 -0.65 -4.66
C SER A 352 -20.59 -0.72 -6.10
N PRO A 353 -19.30 -1.08 -6.28
CA PRO A 353 -18.76 -1.37 -7.61
C PRO A 353 -19.42 -2.62 -8.18
N GLU A 354 -19.45 -2.73 -9.50
CA GLU A 354 -20.05 -3.89 -10.15
C GLU A 354 -18.97 -4.80 -10.74
N ILE A 355 -19.21 -6.11 -10.69
CA ILE A 355 -18.32 -7.15 -11.21
C ILE A 355 -19.17 -8.10 -12.03
N HIS A 356 -19.00 -8.07 -13.34
CA HIS A 356 -19.80 -8.81 -14.29
C HIS A 356 -19.00 -9.93 -14.90
N PHE A 357 -19.41 -11.19 -14.68
CA PHE A 357 -18.88 -12.36 -15.34
C PHE A 357 -19.64 -12.59 -16.63
N LEU A 358 -18.99 -12.38 -17.77
CA LEU A 358 -19.61 -12.57 -19.07
C LEU A 358 -19.65 -14.06 -19.44
N LYS A 359 -20.45 -14.38 -20.46
CA LYS A 359 -20.52 -15.74 -21.00
C LYS A 359 -19.12 -16.23 -21.38
N PRO A 360 -18.70 -17.40 -20.91
CA PRO A 360 -17.41 -17.98 -21.29
C PRO A 360 -17.26 -18.11 -22.80
N ILE A 361 -16.04 -18.06 -23.27
CA ILE A 361 -15.63 -18.44 -24.63
C ILE A 361 -14.95 -19.79 -24.47
N GLU A 362 -15.59 -20.84 -24.97
CA GLU A 362 -15.06 -22.19 -24.87
C GLU A 362 -13.83 -22.35 -25.79
N TYR A 363 -12.95 -23.30 -25.47
CA TYR A 363 -11.70 -23.49 -26.23
C TYR A 363 -11.95 -23.72 -27.72
N GLU A 364 -12.96 -24.50 -28.05
CA GLU A 364 -13.36 -24.82 -29.42
C GLU A 364 -13.75 -23.58 -30.23
N GLU A 365 -14.27 -22.55 -29.58
CA GLU A 365 -14.67 -21.29 -30.25
C GLU A 365 -13.46 -20.45 -30.69
N PHE A 366 -12.29 -20.63 -30.07
CA PHE A 366 -11.12 -19.83 -30.38
C PHE A 366 -9.86 -20.63 -30.76
N ALA A 367 -9.94 -21.96 -30.84
CA ALA A 367 -8.81 -22.79 -31.14
C ALA A 367 -8.08 -22.42 -32.44
N GLU A 368 -8.84 -22.03 -33.46
CA GLU A 368 -8.34 -21.65 -34.79
C GLU A 368 -8.16 -20.12 -34.97
N ILE A 369 -8.53 -19.35 -33.98
CA ILE A 369 -8.46 -17.87 -34.03
C ILE A 369 -7.08 -17.42 -33.54
N ASN A 370 -6.48 -16.41 -34.14
CA ASN A 370 -5.25 -15.85 -33.64
C ASN A 370 -5.47 -15.00 -32.39
N ARG A 371 -4.44 -14.86 -31.56
CA ARG A 371 -4.53 -14.19 -30.25
C ARG A 371 -4.96 -12.71 -30.32
N LYS A 372 -4.66 -11.99 -31.41
CA LYS A 372 -5.05 -10.61 -31.58
C LYS A 372 -6.54 -10.52 -31.84
N GLU A 373 -7.03 -11.33 -32.73
CA GLU A 373 -8.46 -11.41 -33.05
C GLU A 373 -9.28 -11.86 -31.83
N LEU A 374 -8.80 -12.87 -31.06
CA LEU A 374 -9.42 -13.25 -29.79
C LEU A 374 -9.44 -12.11 -28.79
N ALA A 375 -8.37 -11.33 -28.67
CA ALA A 375 -8.34 -10.16 -27.80
C ALA A 375 -9.34 -9.07 -28.22
N ASP A 376 -9.53 -8.87 -29.52
CA ASP A 376 -10.51 -7.94 -30.08
C ASP A 376 -11.95 -8.42 -29.77
N ILE A 377 -12.24 -9.71 -29.93
CA ILE A 377 -13.53 -10.32 -29.54
C ILE A 377 -13.81 -10.15 -28.05
N ILE A 378 -12.82 -10.42 -27.19
CA ILE A 378 -12.96 -10.23 -25.75
C ILE A 378 -13.22 -8.75 -25.42
N LYS A 379 -12.47 -7.85 -26.05
CA LYS A 379 -12.60 -6.41 -25.85
C LYS A 379 -13.97 -5.91 -26.27
N GLU A 380 -14.49 -6.35 -27.40
CA GLU A 380 -15.83 -6.02 -27.88
C GLU A 380 -16.91 -6.49 -26.90
N LYS A 381 -16.85 -7.75 -26.44
CA LYS A 381 -17.79 -8.27 -25.43
C LYS A 381 -17.78 -7.43 -24.16
N MET A 382 -16.60 -7.09 -23.65
CA MET A 382 -16.45 -6.29 -22.44
C MET A 382 -16.93 -4.83 -22.65
N GLN A 383 -16.67 -4.24 -23.82
CA GLN A 383 -17.12 -2.89 -24.16
C GLN A 383 -18.66 -2.84 -24.27
N ASN A 384 -19.28 -3.86 -24.89
CA ASN A 384 -20.73 -3.96 -24.97
C ASN A 384 -21.39 -4.03 -23.60
N GLU A 385 -20.80 -4.80 -22.67
CA GLU A 385 -21.28 -4.85 -21.29
C GLU A 385 -21.14 -3.50 -20.58
N ILE A 386 -20.00 -2.80 -20.74
CA ILE A 386 -19.82 -1.45 -20.21
C ILE A 386 -20.87 -0.48 -20.75
N ASN A 387 -21.15 -0.55 -22.05
CA ASN A 387 -22.17 0.29 -22.69
C ASN A 387 -23.57 0.01 -22.12
N MET A 388 -23.91 -1.27 -21.88
CA MET A 388 -25.18 -1.65 -21.24
C MET A 388 -25.27 -1.09 -19.81
N ILE A 389 -24.19 -1.15 -19.04
CA ILE A 389 -24.14 -0.61 -17.68
C ILE A 389 -24.30 0.93 -17.73
N ASN A 390 -23.60 1.60 -18.65
CA ASN A 390 -23.71 3.05 -18.85
C ASN A 390 -25.15 3.45 -19.15
N THR A 391 -25.80 2.79 -20.11
CA THR A 391 -27.20 3.04 -20.47
C THR A 391 -28.13 2.86 -19.28
N ARG A 392 -27.97 1.77 -18.51
CA ARG A 392 -28.75 1.50 -17.30
C ARG A 392 -28.55 2.58 -16.23
N LYS A 393 -27.37 3.16 -16.12
CA LYS A 393 -27.03 4.19 -15.15
C LYS A 393 -27.31 5.62 -15.63
N GLY A 394 -27.65 5.79 -16.90
CA GLY A 394 -27.90 7.11 -17.50
C GLY A 394 -26.62 7.95 -17.66
N VAL A 395 -25.49 7.29 -17.95
CA VAL A 395 -24.17 7.92 -18.14
C VAL A 395 -23.78 7.85 -19.61
#